data_ac25efe96bb539e131f83d129c980f9a
#
_entry.id   ac25efe96bb539e131f83d129c980f9a
#
_cell.length_a   1.000
_cell.length_b   1.000
_cell.length_c   1.000
_cell.angle_alpha   90.00
_cell.angle_beta   90.00
_cell.angle_gamma   90.00
#
_symmetry.space_group_name_H-M   'P 1'
#
loop_
_entity.id
_entity.type
_entity.pdbx_description
1 polymer ?
#
loop_
_entity_poly.entity_id
_entity_poly.type
_entity_poly.pdbx_seq_one_letter_code
_entity_poly.pdbx_strand_id
1 'polypeptide(L)'
;EFFCVEQRSQTLKEYMPKLSELCGFDLMALYRKYSMAQGYLRLNRKIKAPFIEKMKSLCDEIGMRFYVSDAHFKEMCHNGSCCGLPPTWNYSHGQFCEALQICKKNGVCYYSDIEKDINELHQYEWRVASGYNPSSSEKRAQFYGMSMAAYMRWLWNNPQAGQSPYKMFEGVMQPMADEQGNLIKDASGNLIYQYIKERTL
;
A
#
# COMPACT_ATOMS: atom_id res chain seq x y z
N GLU A 1 -9.78 7.78 -11.82
CA GLU A 1 -9.66 8.03 -10.39
C GLU A 1 -11.05 7.98 -9.73
N PHE A 2 -11.17 7.33 -8.57
CA PHE A 2 -12.41 7.30 -7.83
C PHE A 2 -12.45 8.40 -6.79
N PHE A 3 -13.56 9.13 -6.77
CA PHE A 3 -13.75 10.24 -5.87
C PHE A 3 -13.85 9.80 -4.40
N CYS A 4 -13.13 10.49 -3.51
CA CYS A 4 -13.25 10.31 -2.06
C CYS A 4 -13.90 11.56 -1.46
N VAL A 5 -14.80 11.36 -0.51
CA VAL A 5 -15.52 12.47 0.16
C VAL A 5 -15.02 12.62 1.60
N GLU A 6 -14.56 13.80 1.95
CA GLU A 6 -14.19 14.11 3.32
C GLU A 6 -15.44 14.32 4.17
N GLN A 7 -15.53 13.65 5.33
CA GLN A 7 -16.72 13.67 6.19
C GLN A 7 -17.13 15.07 6.70
N ARG A 8 -16.18 15.97 6.82
CA ARG A 8 -16.41 17.34 7.30
C ARG A 8 -16.56 18.34 6.18
N SER A 9 -16.42 17.92 4.93
CA SER A 9 -16.48 18.82 3.79
C SER A 9 -17.89 19.32 3.53
N GLN A 10 -17.97 20.51 2.96
CA GLN A 10 -19.19 21.08 2.43
C GLN A 10 -19.82 20.15 1.36
N THR A 11 -18.98 19.45 0.59
CA THR A 11 -19.40 18.46 -0.41
C THR A 11 -20.34 17.42 0.20
N LEU A 12 -19.99 16.85 1.36
CA LEU A 12 -20.84 15.84 2.00
C LEU A 12 -22.18 16.43 2.46
N LYS A 13 -22.14 17.63 3.03
CA LYS A 13 -23.33 18.24 3.66
C LYS A 13 -24.31 18.82 2.64
N GLU A 14 -23.80 19.44 1.59
CA GLU A 14 -24.60 20.23 0.67
C GLU A 14 -24.78 19.59 -0.70
N TYR A 15 -23.73 18.97 -1.25
CA TYR A 15 -23.77 18.48 -2.63
C TYR A 15 -24.20 17.03 -2.73
N MET A 16 -23.81 16.16 -1.81
CA MET A 16 -24.16 14.74 -1.89
C MET A 16 -25.68 14.51 -1.80
N PRO A 17 -26.44 15.19 -0.93
CA PRO A 17 -27.90 15.07 -0.93
C PRO A 17 -28.53 15.53 -2.25
N LYS A 18 -28.10 16.67 -2.78
CA LYS A 18 -28.60 17.19 -4.07
C LYS A 18 -28.27 16.27 -5.24
N LEU A 19 -27.06 15.72 -5.26
CA LEU A 19 -26.68 14.74 -6.28
C LEU A 19 -27.47 13.44 -6.14
N SER A 20 -27.75 12.99 -4.93
CA SER A 20 -28.58 11.81 -4.69
C SER A 20 -30.01 12.02 -5.23
N GLU A 21 -30.59 13.20 -4.99
CA GLU A 21 -31.90 13.58 -5.53
C GLU A 21 -31.88 13.58 -7.07
N LEU A 22 -30.86 14.21 -7.70
CA LEU A 22 -30.71 14.25 -9.15
C LEU A 22 -30.52 12.86 -9.78
N CYS A 23 -29.79 11.97 -9.08
CA CYS A 23 -29.55 10.61 -9.56
C CYS A 23 -30.72 9.66 -9.29
N GLY A 24 -31.70 10.04 -8.47
CA GLY A 24 -32.83 9.20 -8.10
C GLY A 24 -32.51 8.04 -7.16
N PHE A 25 -31.33 8.07 -6.51
CA PHE A 25 -30.90 7.07 -5.52
C PHE A 25 -29.91 7.67 -4.52
N ASP A 26 -29.81 7.04 -3.34
CA ASP A 26 -28.88 7.47 -2.30
C ASP A 26 -27.42 7.19 -2.66
N LEU A 27 -26.71 8.23 -3.11
CA LEU A 27 -25.27 8.14 -3.41
C LEU A 27 -24.42 7.77 -2.20
N MET A 28 -24.86 8.13 -0.98
CA MET A 28 -24.12 7.79 0.23
C MET A 28 -24.09 6.29 0.50
N ALA A 29 -25.09 5.55 0.02
CA ALA A 29 -25.11 4.09 0.09
C ALA A 29 -23.95 3.42 -0.69
N LEU A 30 -23.40 4.12 -1.70
CA LEU A 30 -22.25 3.64 -2.46
C LEU A 30 -20.92 3.83 -1.72
N TYR A 31 -20.90 4.71 -0.72
CA TYR A 31 -19.71 5.06 0.02
C TYR A 31 -19.66 4.33 1.35
N ARG A 32 -18.47 4.06 1.81
CA ARG A 32 -18.23 3.53 3.15
C ARG A 32 -17.36 4.49 3.94
N LYS A 33 -17.61 4.53 5.24
CA LYS A 33 -16.71 5.24 6.15
C LYS A 33 -15.35 4.57 6.14
N TYR A 34 -14.31 5.35 5.91
CA TYR A 34 -12.94 4.91 6.01
C TYR A 34 -12.41 5.20 7.41
N SER A 35 -11.89 4.19 8.09
CA SER A 35 -11.41 4.27 9.48
C SER A 35 -10.03 4.90 9.64
N MET A 36 -9.66 5.85 8.78
CA MET A 36 -8.44 6.63 8.99
C MET A 36 -8.72 7.89 9.79
N ALA A 37 -7.70 8.40 10.48
CA ALA A 37 -7.77 9.60 11.32
C ALA A 37 -8.32 10.86 10.62
N GLN A 38 -8.42 10.85 9.30
CA GLN A 38 -8.91 11.96 8.49
C GLN A 38 -10.39 11.86 8.07
N GLY A 39 -11.06 10.75 8.38
CA GLY A 39 -12.50 10.64 8.20
C GLY A 39 -13.03 10.73 6.77
N TYR A 40 -12.34 10.13 5.79
CA TYR A 40 -12.83 10.06 4.42
C TYR A 40 -13.88 8.98 4.22
N LEU A 41 -14.88 9.29 3.39
CA LEU A 41 -15.78 8.31 2.80
C LEU A 41 -15.23 7.89 1.43
N ARG A 42 -15.16 6.59 1.20
CA ARG A 42 -14.72 6.02 -0.08
C ARG A 42 -15.84 5.22 -0.72
N LEU A 43 -15.85 5.21 -2.04
CA LEU A 43 -16.75 4.37 -2.79
C LEU A 43 -16.60 2.89 -2.37
N ASN A 44 -17.72 2.19 -2.24
CA ASN A 44 -17.75 0.80 -1.80
C ASN A 44 -16.85 -0.07 -2.69
N ARG A 45 -16.10 -0.99 -2.06
CA ARG A 45 -15.16 -1.87 -2.75
C ARG A 45 -15.83 -2.70 -3.85
N LYS A 46 -17.00 -3.29 -3.58
CA LYS A 46 -17.73 -4.11 -4.54
C LYS A 46 -18.12 -3.33 -5.80
N ILE A 47 -18.36 -2.02 -5.66
CA ILE A 47 -18.67 -1.15 -6.79
C ILE A 47 -17.42 -0.81 -7.58
N LYS A 48 -16.28 -0.61 -6.92
CA LYS A 48 -15.01 -0.29 -7.58
C LYS A 48 -14.38 -1.47 -8.31
N ALA A 49 -14.51 -2.68 -7.77
CA ALA A 49 -13.80 -3.86 -8.24
C ALA A 49 -13.94 -4.09 -9.76
N PRO A 50 -15.14 -4.13 -10.37
CA PRO A 50 -15.28 -4.39 -11.80
C PRO A 50 -14.56 -3.35 -12.68
N PHE A 51 -14.54 -2.09 -12.25
CA PHE A 51 -13.85 -1.03 -12.99
C PHE A 51 -12.33 -1.16 -12.88
N ILE A 52 -11.83 -1.50 -11.71
CA ILE A 52 -10.40 -1.69 -11.45
C ILE A 52 -9.89 -2.92 -12.23
N GLU A 53 -10.63 -4.03 -12.20
CA GLU A 53 -10.32 -5.23 -12.98
C GLU A 53 -10.29 -4.97 -14.47
N LYS A 54 -11.28 -4.25 -15.00
CA LYS A 54 -11.31 -3.86 -16.41
C LYS A 54 -10.12 -2.97 -16.77
N MET A 55 -9.79 -1.98 -15.94
CA MET A 55 -8.61 -1.12 -16.17
C MET A 55 -7.31 -1.91 -16.12
N LYS A 56 -7.18 -2.87 -15.19
CA LYS A 56 -6.04 -3.77 -15.13
C LYS A 56 -5.90 -4.58 -16.41
N SER A 57 -6.98 -5.20 -16.89
CA SER A 57 -7.00 -5.97 -18.14
C SER A 57 -6.55 -5.13 -19.33
N LEU A 58 -7.09 -3.93 -19.49
CA LEU A 58 -6.70 -3.02 -20.54
C LEU A 58 -5.20 -2.64 -20.48
N CYS A 59 -4.70 -2.38 -19.27
CA CYS A 59 -3.27 -2.10 -19.09
C CYS A 59 -2.39 -3.29 -19.48
N ASP A 60 -2.81 -4.51 -19.13
CA ASP A 60 -2.09 -5.73 -19.50
C ASP A 60 -2.07 -5.95 -21.01
N GLU A 61 -3.20 -5.74 -21.70
CA GLU A 61 -3.34 -5.89 -23.14
C GLU A 61 -2.39 -4.99 -23.94
N ILE A 62 -2.17 -3.77 -23.46
CA ILE A 62 -1.31 -2.77 -24.15
C ILE A 62 0.10 -2.68 -23.53
N GLY A 63 0.45 -3.56 -22.60
CA GLY A 63 1.76 -3.57 -21.94
C GLY A 63 2.02 -2.36 -21.04
N MET A 64 0.96 -1.67 -20.58
CA MET A 64 1.07 -0.53 -19.69
C MET A 64 1.12 -1.00 -18.23
N ARG A 65 1.94 -0.35 -17.41
CA ARG A 65 1.95 -0.61 -15.95
C ARG A 65 0.66 -0.12 -15.32
N PHE A 66 0.10 -0.96 -14.47
CA PHE A 66 -1.08 -0.66 -13.68
C PHE A 66 -0.69 -0.45 -12.21
N TYR A 67 -1.18 0.63 -11.62
CA TYR A 67 -1.02 0.90 -10.21
C TYR A 67 -2.29 1.53 -9.63
N VAL A 68 -2.67 1.10 -8.45
CA VAL A 68 -3.79 1.65 -7.70
C VAL A 68 -3.38 1.96 -6.25
N SER A 69 -3.70 3.15 -5.77
CA SER A 69 -3.34 3.60 -4.41
C SER A 69 -4.22 2.99 -3.32
N ASP A 70 -5.39 2.47 -3.68
CA ASP A 70 -6.30 1.82 -2.72
C ASP A 70 -5.70 0.49 -2.25
N ALA A 71 -5.46 0.39 -0.93
CA ALA A 71 -4.84 -0.78 -0.30
C ALA A 71 -5.57 -2.10 -0.61
N HIS A 72 -6.90 -2.05 -0.85
CA HIS A 72 -7.70 -3.24 -1.15
C HIS A 72 -7.42 -3.86 -2.53
N PHE A 73 -6.75 -3.14 -3.43
CA PHE A 73 -6.47 -3.59 -4.79
C PHE A 73 -4.96 -3.57 -5.11
N LYS A 74 -4.12 -3.37 -4.11
CA LYS A 74 -2.66 -3.32 -4.34
C LYS A 74 -2.08 -4.63 -4.84
N GLU A 75 -2.73 -5.75 -4.55
CA GLU A 75 -2.35 -7.06 -5.10
C GLU A 75 -2.47 -7.15 -6.63
N MET A 76 -3.24 -6.26 -7.25
CA MET A 76 -3.39 -6.18 -8.70
C MET A 76 -2.32 -5.30 -9.37
N CYS A 77 -1.54 -4.56 -8.58
CA CYS A 77 -0.53 -3.64 -9.10
C CYS A 77 0.65 -4.38 -9.73
N HIS A 78 1.19 -3.80 -10.78
CA HIS A 78 2.53 -4.12 -11.27
C HIS A 78 3.59 -3.46 -10.37
N ASN A 79 4.86 -3.85 -10.58
CA ASN A 79 5.98 -3.19 -9.91
C ASN A 79 6.06 -1.71 -10.25
N GLY A 80 6.48 -0.92 -9.28
CA GLY A 80 6.62 0.51 -9.41
C GLY A 80 5.64 1.29 -8.53
N SER A 81 5.59 2.59 -8.73
CA SER A 81 4.70 3.50 -8.02
C SER A 81 3.68 4.12 -8.96
N CYS A 82 2.62 4.72 -8.42
CA CYS A 82 1.65 5.50 -9.19
C CYS A 82 2.27 6.67 -9.96
N CYS A 83 3.49 7.08 -9.60
CA CYS A 83 4.25 8.14 -10.27
C CYS A 83 5.26 7.62 -11.29
N GLY A 84 5.26 6.30 -11.59
CA GLY A 84 6.20 5.68 -12.51
C GLY A 84 7.65 5.62 -12.00
N LEU A 85 7.86 5.75 -10.69
CA LEU A 85 9.18 5.70 -10.07
C LEU A 85 9.76 4.29 -10.12
N PRO A 86 11.10 4.15 -10.18
CA PRO A 86 11.77 2.86 -10.06
C PRO A 86 11.41 2.14 -8.75
N PRO A 87 11.50 0.80 -8.67
CA PRO A 87 11.19 0.03 -7.46
C PRO A 87 11.93 0.53 -6.20
N THR A 88 13.20 0.88 -6.32
CA THR A 88 14.01 1.45 -5.23
C THR A 88 13.38 2.70 -4.61
N TRP A 89 12.72 3.51 -5.41
CA TRP A 89 12.06 4.72 -4.95
C TRP A 89 10.75 4.43 -4.19
N ASN A 90 10.13 3.28 -4.43
CA ASN A 90 8.98 2.85 -3.64
C ASN A 90 9.34 2.67 -2.17
N TYR A 91 10.50 2.11 -1.90
CA TYR A 91 10.98 1.95 -0.51
C TYR A 91 11.21 3.30 0.16
N SER A 92 11.71 4.31 -0.57
CA SER A 92 11.84 5.67 -0.02
C SER A 92 10.51 6.28 0.40
N HIS A 93 9.40 5.80 -0.16
CA HIS A 93 8.04 6.18 0.22
C HIS A 93 7.42 5.22 1.25
N GLY A 94 8.18 4.26 1.77
CA GLY A 94 7.72 3.30 2.77
C GLY A 94 6.75 2.27 2.21
N GLN A 95 6.93 1.85 0.96
CA GLN A 95 6.06 0.87 0.29
C GLN A 95 6.80 -0.43 0.02
N PHE A 96 6.06 -1.55 0.06
CA PHE A 96 6.56 -2.91 -0.16
C PHE A 96 5.90 -3.59 -1.36
N CYS A 97 5.52 -2.82 -2.39
CA CYS A 97 4.84 -3.39 -3.56
C CYS A 97 5.69 -4.43 -4.29
N GLU A 98 7.01 -4.24 -4.33
CA GLU A 98 7.95 -5.22 -4.89
C GLU A 98 7.93 -6.53 -4.11
N ALA A 99 8.04 -6.45 -2.78
CA ALA A 99 7.95 -7.62 -1.91
C ALA A 99 6.66 -8.40 -2.11
N LEU A 100 5.52 -7.69 -2.30
CA LEU A 100 4.26 -8.34 -2.63
C LEU A 100 4.34 -9.12 -3.95
N GLN A 101 4.95 -8.55 -5.01
CA GLN A 101 5.07 -9.26 -6.29
C GLN A 101 5.97 -10.50 -6.19
N ILE A 102 7.07 -10.39 -5.46
CA ILE A 102 7.94 -11.54 -5.18
C ILE A 102 7.18 -12.62 -4.41
N CYS A 103 6.45 -12.22 -3.36
CA CYS A 103 5.66 -13.12 -2.54
C CYS A 103 4.54 -13.82 -3.35
N LYS A 104 3.86 -13.10 -4.25
CA LYS A 104 2.87 -13.68 -5.18
C LYS A 104 3.48 -14.72 -6.11
N LYS A 105 4.66 -14.43 -6.65
CA LYS A 105 5.35 -15.32 -7.59
C LYS A 105 5.88 -16.58 -6.92
N ASN A 106 6.47 -16.46 -5.74
CA ASN A 106 7.23 -17.50 -5.07
C ASN A 106 6.45 -18.20 -3.94
N GLY A 107 5.29 -17.67 -3.55
CA GLY A 107 4.53 -18.09 -2.38
C GLY A 107 5.04 -17.47 -1.08
N VAL A 108 6.34 -17.18 -1.01
CA VAL A 108 7.04 -16.58 0.14
C VAL A 108 7.96 -15.43 -0.31
N CYS A 109 8.28 -14.53 0.63
CA CYS A 109 9.25 -13.48 0.42
C CYS A 109 10.12 -13.32 1.67
N TYR A 110 11.42 -13.29 1.47
CA TYR A 110 12.45 -13.05 2.49
C TYR A 110 12.89 -11.59 2.44
N TYR A 111 13.42 -11.08 3.54
CA TYR A 111 13.98 -9.73 3.53
C TYR A 111 15.17 -9.61 2.55
N SER A 112 15.97 -10.69 2.41
CA SER A 112 17.07 -10.75 1.44
C SER A 112 16.65 -10.55 -0.02
N ASP A 113 15.40 -10.84 -0.38
CA ASP A 113 14.89 -10.66 -1.74
C ASP A 113 14.76 -9.18 -2.14
N ILE A 114 14.65 -8.29 -1.15
CA ILE A 114 14.46 -6.85 -1.32
C ILE A 114 15.58 -6.01 -0.69
N GLU A 115 16.48 -6.64 0.05
CA GLU A 115 17.53 -5.95 0.83
C GLU A 115 18.44 -5.10 -0.03
N LYS A 116 18.82 -5.60 -1.20
CA LYS A 116 19.69 -4.85 -2.14
C LYS A 116 19.04 -3.51 -2.52
N ASP A 117 17.79 -3.54 -2.93
CA ASP A 117 17.07 -2.35 -3.37
C ASP A 117 16.88 -1.36 -2.22
N ILE A 118 16.61 -1.88 -1.01
CA ILE A 118 16.48 -1.06 0.19
C ILE A 118 17.81 -0.41 0.57
N ASN A 119 18.92 -1.15 0.50
CA ASN A 119 20.24 -0.62 0.82
C ASN A 119 20.72 0.45 -0.17
N GLU A 120 20.28 0.41 -1.42
CA GLU A 120 20.53 1.47 -2.41
C GLU A 120 19.88 2.80 -2.04
N LEU A 121 18.93 2.84 -1.11
CA LEU A 121 18.31 4.08 -0.65
C LEU A 121 19.29 5.09 -0.05
N HIS A 122 20.42 4.64 0.49
CA HIS A 122 21.49 5.54 0.96
C HIS A 122 21.98 6.50 -0.12
N GLN A 123 21.93 6.12 -1.37
CA GLN A 123 22.34 6.96 -2.49
C GLN A 123 21.39 8.16 -2.71
N TYR A 124 20.23 8.15 -2.08
CA TYR A 124 19.22 9.20 -2.21
C TYR A 124 19.11 10.12 -0.99
N GLU A 125 19.91 9.94 0.04
CA GLU A 125 19.95 10.81 1.22
C GLU A 125 20.37 12.26 0.89
N TRP A 126 21.09 12.46 -0.22
CA TRP A 126 21.46 13.79 -0.72
C TRP A 126 20.25 14.67 -1.04
N ARG A 127 19.07 14.12 -1.27
CA ARG A 127 17.86 14.89 -1.54
C ARG A 127 17.43 15.74 -0.35
N VAL A 128 17.65 15.26 0.84
CA VAL A 128 17.36 15.99 2.08
C VAL A 128 18.29 17.22 2.15
N ALA A 129 19.55 17.05 1.82
CA ALA A 129 20.55 18.11 1.80
C ALA A 129 20.29 19.18 0.70
N SER A 130 19.61 18.81 -0.38
CA SER A 130 19.29 19.71 -1.50
C SER A 130 17.95 20.44 -1.36
N GLY A 131 17.32 20.42 -0.19
CA GLY A 131 16.05 21.12 0.06
C GLY A 131 14.80 20.35 -0.40
N TYR A 132 14.94 19.09 -0.76
CA TYR A 132 13.81 18.23 -1.06
C TYR A 132 12.93 18.04 0.17
N ASN A 133 11.60 18.18 0.00
CA ASN A 133 10.66 17.92 1.09
C ASN A 133 10.51 16.41 1.31
N PRO A 134 11.02 15.88 2.45
CA PRO A 134 11.01 14.44 2.68
C PRO A 134 9.59 13.89 2.74
N SER A 135 9.40 12.66 2.24
CA SER A 135 8.15 11.91 2.36
C SER A 135 7.76 11.69 3.82
N SER A 136 6.50 11.31 4.06
CA SER A 136 6.03 10.98 5.42
C SER A 136 6.83 9.86 6.06
N SER A 137 7.32 8.89 5.28
CA SER A 137 8.15 7.79 5.76
C SER A 137 9.56 8.24 6.11
N GLU A 138 10.16 9.10 5.30
CA GLU A 138 11.46 9.71 5.60
C GLU A 138 11.41 10.57 6.87
N LYS A 139 10.35 11.36 7.05
CA LYS A 139 10.13 12.12 8.30
C LYS A 139 10.01 11.21 9.52
N ARG A 140 9.35 10.07 9.38
CA ARG A 140 9.25 9.07 10.47
C ARG A 140 10.60 8.41 10.75
N ALA A 141 11.34 8.02 9.73
CA ALA A 141 12.69 7.47 9.91
C ALA A 141 13.59 8.45 10.65
N GLN A 142 13.58 9.72 10.27
CA GLN A 142 14.32 10.79 10.94
C GLN A 142 13.87 10.98 12.40
N PHE A 143 12.55 10.95 12.66
CA PHE A 143 12.00 11.02 14.01
C PHE A 143 12.51 9.91 14.91
N TYR A 144 12.69 8.69 14.38
CA TYR A 144 13.26 7.56 15.12
C TYR A 144 14.79 7.51 15.10
N GLY A 145 15.46 8.49 14.50
CA GLY A 145 16.92 8.49 14.36
C GLY A 145 17.48 7.38 13.45
N MET A 146 16.67 6.91 12.51
CA MET A 146 16.99 5.82 11.59
C MET A 146 17.31 6.33 10.19
N SER A 147 18.20 5.64 9.46
CA SER A 147 18.24 5.75 8.00
C SER A 147 16.96 5.12 7.39
N MET A 148 16.63 5.50 6.14
CA MET A 148 15.47 4.88 5.46
C MET A 148 15.61 3.35 5.37
N ALA A 149 16.79 2.84 5.06
CA ALA A 149 17.02 1.39 5.00
C ALA A 149 16.78 0.71 6.36
N ALA A 150 17.27 1.30 7.45
CA ALA A 150 17.02 0.79 8.79
C ALA A 150 15.54 0.86 9.16
N TYR A 151 14.86 1.94 8.78
CA TYR A 151 13.43 2.10 9.02
C TYR A 151 12.59 1.08 8.22
N MET A 152 12.93 0.81 6.96
CA MET A 152 12.27 -0.22 6.16
C MET A 152 12.46 -1.62 6.75
N ARG A 153 13.69 -1.94 7.22
CA ARG A 153 13.96 -3.20 7.93
C ARG A 153 13.16 -3.29 9.23
N TRP A 154 13.06 -2.20 9.96
CA TRP A 154 12.24 -2.14 11.17
C TRP A 154 10.75 -2.38 10.86
N LEU A 155 10.20 -1.74 9.81
CA LEU A 155 8.82 -1.96 9.36
C LEU A 155 8.57 -3.42 8.95
N TRP A 156 9.54 -4.04 8.27
CA TRP A 156 9.48 -5.45 7.88
C TRP A 156 9.32 -6.37 9.11
N ASN A 157 10.07 -6.08 10.16
CA ASN A 157 10.12 -6.90 11.38
C ASN A 157 9.06 -6.52 12.43
N ASN A 158 8.22 -5.51 12.16
CA ASN A 158 7.15 -5.07 13.06
C ASN A 158 5.79 -5.13 12.38
N PRO A 159 5.13 -6.31 12.32
CA PRO A 159 3.88 -6.50 11.58
C PRO A 159 2.76 -5.56 12.03
N GLN A 160 2.77 -5.10 13.27
CA GLN A 160 1.76 -4.19 13.80
C GLN A 160 2.00 -2.71 13.46
N ALA A 161 3.16 -2.36 12.91
CA ALA A 161 3.42 -1.00 12.44
C ALA A 161 2.53 -0.66 11.23
N GLY A 162 1.96 0.54 11.20
CA GLY A 162 0.94 0.92 10.21
C GLY A 162 1.38 0.88 8.75
N GLN A 163 2.69 0.87 8.48
CA GLN A 163 3.27 0.75 7.12
C GLN A 163 4.05 -0.56 6.92
N SER A 164 3.92 -1.53 7.83
CA SER A 164 4.49 -2.86 7.64
C SER A 164 3.86 -3.55 6.42
N PRO A 165 4.55 -4.53 5.80
CA PRO A 165 3.97 -5.34 4.73
C PRO A 165 2.64 -5.97 5.11
N TYR A 166 2.52 -6.46 6.34
CA TYR A 166 1.29 -7.05 6.87
C TYR A 166 0.11 -6.06 6.87
N LYS A 167 0.32 -4.83 7.37
CA LYS A 167 -0.74 -3.81 7.41
C LYS A 167 -1.05 -3.21 6.04
N MET A 168 -0.06 -3.09 5.19
CA MET A 168 -0.26 -2.58 3.83
C MET A 168 -1.04 -3.56 2.94
N PHE A 169 -0.81 -4.86 3.12
CA PHE A 169 -1.38 -5.93 2.30
C PHE A 169 -2.20 -6.91 3.15
N GLU A 170 -2.92 -6.39 4.13
CA GLU A 170 -3.72 -7.18 5.07
C GLU A 170 -4.67 -8.13 4.34
N GLY A 171 -4.60 -9.42 4.69
CA GLY A 171 -5.36 -10.50 4.05
C GLY A 171 -4.79 -10.97 2.70
N VAL A 172 -3.61 -10.51 2.29
CA VAL A 172 -2.91 -10.92 1.05
C VAL A 172 -1.49 -11.38 1.35
N MET A 173 -0.78 -10.66 2.24
CA MET A 173 0.58 -10.96 2.66
C MET A 173 0.65 -10.94 4.18
N GLN A 174 1.13 -12.02 4.78
CA GLN A 174 1.25 -12.13 6.23
C GLN A 174 2.57 -12.74 6.66
N PRO A 175 3.10 -12.41 7.85
CA PRO A 175 4.26 -13.11 8.38
C PRO A 175 3.90 -14.58 8.64
N MET A 176 4.85 -15.46 8.34
CA MET A 176 4.72 -16.89 8.66
C MET A 176 4.77 -17.09 10.17
N ALA A 177 4.00 -18.06 10.66
CA ALA A 177 4.00 -18.49 12.04
C ALA A 177 4.09 -20.02 12.11
N ASP A 178 4.65 -20.53 13.21
CA ASP A 178 4.64 -21.96 13.53
C ASP A 178 3.26 -22.40 14.07
N GLU A 179 3.12 -23.68 14.38
CA GLU A 179 1.88 -24.26 14.92
C GLU A 179 1.47 -23.65 16.28
N GLN A 180 2.41 -23.06 17.00
CA GLN A 180 2.19 -22.39 18.28
C GLN A 180 1.86 -20.90 18.11
N GLY A 181 1.91 -20.37 16.86
CA GLY A 181 1.66 -18.96 16.54
C GLY A 181 2.88 -18.05 16.69
N ASN A 182 4.09 -18.59 16.93
CA ASN A 182 5.31 -17.79 16.97
C ASN A 182 5.74 -17.41 15.55
N LEU A 183 6.16 -16.16 15.37
CA LEU A 183 6.60 -15.66 14.06
C LEU A 183 7.92 -16.29 13.65
N ILE A 184 7.95 -16.85 12.44
CA ILE A 184 9.13 -17.50 11.86
C ILE A 184 10.06 -16.43 11.28
N LYS A 185 11.36 -16.60 11.58
CA LYS A 185 12.44 -15.73 11.11
C LYS A 185 13.46 -16.52 10.31
N ASP A 186 14.07 -15.86 9.35
CA ASP A 186 15.23 -16.37 8.62
C ASP A 186 16.51 -16.40 9.49
N ALA A 187 17.59 -16.92 8.93
CA ALA A 187 18.90 -17.00 9.62
C ALA A 187 19.47 -15.62 9.99
N SER A 188 19.00 -14.55 9.36
CA SER A 188 19.40 -13.16 9.64
C SER A 188 18.48 -12.48 10.66
N GLY A 189 17.49 -13.21 11.20
CA GLY A 189 16.56 -12.72 12.21
C GLY A 189 15.41 -11.88 11.63
N ASN A 190 15.22 -11.84 10.32
CA ASN A 190 14.12 -11.14 9.69
C ASN A 190 12.89 -12.06 9.54
N LEU A 191 11.70 -11.48 9.65
CA LEU A 191 10.45 -12.19 9.39
C LEU A 191 10.40 -12.70 7.95
N ILE A 192 9.79 -13.89 7.78
CA ILE A 192 9.45 -14.46 6.48
C ILE A 192 7.98 -14.18 6.23
N TYR A 193 7.65 -13.64 5.07
CA TYR A 193 6.26 -13.39 4.67
C TYR A 193 5.78 -14.43 3.68
N GLN A 194 4.49 -14.79 3.77
CA GLN A 194 3.82 -15.68 2.84
C GLN A 194 2.65 -14.98 2.15
N TYR A 195 2.37 -15.43 0.92
CA TYR A 195 1.21 -15.00 0.15
C TYR A 195 -0.02 -15.81 0.55
N ILE A 196 -1.10 -15.11 0.90
CA ILE A 196 -2.39 -15.74 1.20
C ILE A 196 -3.31 -15.51 0.01
N LYS A 197 -3.73 -16.59 -0.61
CA LYS A 197 -4.41 -16.59 -1.90
C LYS A 197 -5.87 -16.13 -1.86
N GLU A 198 -6.47 -15.91 -0.69
CA GLU A 198 -7.90 -15.66 -0.61
C GLU A 198 -8.25 -14.36 0.13
N ARG A 199 -8.38 -13.29 -0.66
CA ARG A 199 -9.44 -12.33 -0.38
C ARG A 199 -10.63 -12.71 -1.26
N THR A 200 -11.60 -13.43 -0.71
CA THR A 200 -12.95 -13.43 -1.26
C THR A 200 -13.44 -11.99 -1.28
N LEU A 201 -13.65 -11.46 -2.48
CA LEU A 201 -14.18 -10.10 -2.72
C LEU A 201 -15.61 -9.96 -2.20
#